data_c746a252a982b2bd504c4b7078c2e635
#
_entry.id   c746a252a982b2bd504c4b7078c2e635
#
_cell.length_a   1.000
_cell.length_b   1.000
_cell.length_c   1.000
_cell.angle_alpha   90.00
_cell.angle_beta   90.00
_cell.angle_gamma   90.00
#
_symmetry.space_group_name_H-M   'P 1'
#
loop_
_entity.id
_entity.type
_entity.pdbx_description
1 polymer ?
#
loop_
_entity_poly.entity_id
_entity_poly.type
_entity_poly.pdbx_seq_one_letter_code
_entity_poly.pdbx_strand_id
1 'polypeptide(L)' 'MPHIAITMIPGRDEATKRTLAQKAQEFMVKELGVEPKFVSVSIQDIPMENWQESM' A
#
# COMPACT_ATOMS: atom_id res chain seq x y z
N MET A 1 -14.53 4.49 -5.84
CA MET A 1 -13.68 3.29 -5.74
C MET A 1 -12.50 3.61 -4.83
N PRO A 2 -12.33 2.88 -3.69
CA PRO A 2 -11.25 3.21 -2.76
C PRO A 2 -9.87 2.84 -3.30
N HIS A 3 -8.89 3.64 -2.94
CA HIS A 3 -7.51 3.41 -3.31
C HIS A 3 -6.63 3.66 -2.09
N ILE A 4 -5.69 2.74 -1.83
CA ILE A 4 -4.72 2.88 -0.76
C ILE A 4 -3.36 3.14 -1.36
N ALA A 5 -2.72 4.23 -0.94
CA ALA A 5 -1.36 4.54 -1.36
C ALA A 5 -0.45 4.38 -0.14
N ILE A 6 0.54 3.51 -0.28
CA ILE A 6 1.50 3.25 0.80
C ILE A 6 2.86 3.74 0.37
N THR A 7 3.45 4.62 1.15
CA THR A 7 4.82 5.06 0.92
C THR A 7 5.70 4.48 2.02
N MET A 8 6.88 4.02 1.66
CA MET A 8 7.75 3.36 2.60
C MET A 8 9.21 3.55 2.22
N ILE A 9 10.09 3.37 3.20
CA ILE A 9 11.53 3.40 2.96
C ILE A 9 11.91 2.15 2.16
N PRO A 10 12.76 2.29 1.14
CA PRO A 10 13.18 1.12 0.34
C PRO A 10 13.93 0.10 1.20
N GLY A 11 14.00 -1.11 0.70
CA GLY A 11 14.72 -2.17 1.38
C GLY A 11 13.92 -3.44 1.56
N ARG A 12 12.63 -3.40 1.31
CA ARG A 12 11.80 -4.62 1.34
C ARG A 12 11.83 -5.28 -0.02
N ASP A 13 11.77 -6.61 0.00
CA ASP A 13 11.74 -7.35 -1.25
C ASP A 13 10.34 -7.32 -1.87
N GLU A 14 10.25 -7.78 -3.11
CA GLU A 14 8.98 -7.76 -3.83
C GLU A 14 7.94 -8.66 -3.18
N ALA A 15 8.36 -9.78 -2.62
CA ALA A 15 7.41 -10.69 -1.98
C ALA A 15 6.76 -10.03 -0.76
N THR A 16 7.54 -9.31 0.03
CA THR A 16 7.03 -8.61 1.19
C THR A 16 6.05 -7.51 0.78
N LYS A 17 6.40 -6.75 -0.26
CA LYS A 17 5.52 -5.69 -0.73
C LYS A 17 4.21 -6.25 -1.27
N ARG A 18 4.29 -7.37 -1.98
CA ARG A 18 3.11 -8.01 -2.53
C ARG A 18 2.17 -8.48 -1.42
N THR A 19 2.74 -9.08 -0.38
CA THR A 19 1.97 -9.52 0.77
C THR A 19 1.32 -8.33 1.47
N LEU A 20 2.06 -7.25 1.63
CA LEU A 20 1.53 -6.05 2.25
C LEU A 20 0.35 -5.49 1.45
N ALA A 21 0.50 -5.41 0.14
CA ALA A 21 -0.58 -4.91 -0.71
C ALA A 21 -1.82 -5.78 -0.61
N GLN A 22 -1.62 -7.10 -0.58
CA GLN A 22 -2.73 -8.04 -0.48
C GLN A 22 -3.47 -7.88 0.85
N LYS A 23 -2.74 -7.76 1.93
CA LYS A 23 -3.35 -7.61 3.24
C LYS A 23 -4.05 -6.27 3.40
N ALA A 24 -3.50 -5.22 2.80
CA ALA A 24 -4.15 -3.91 2.81
C ALA A 24 -5.47 -3.98 2.04
N GLN A 25 -5.49 -4.68 0.91
CA GLN A 25 -6.70 -4.85 0.14
C GLN A 25 -7.75 -5.63 0.94
N GLU A 26 -7.33 -6.72 1.58
CA GLU A 26 -8.23 -7.51 2.39
C GLU A 26 -8.84 -6.71 3.53
N PHE A 27 -8.03 -5.87 4.16
CA PHE A 27 -8.51 -5.01 5.23
C PHE A 27 -9.60 -4.08 4.73
N MET A 28 -9.39 -3.44 3.59
CA MET A 28 -10.39 -2.53 3.05
C MET A 28 -11.67 -3.24 2.65
N VAL A 29 -11.55 -4.42 2.06
CA VAL A 29 -12.71 -5.22 1.69
C VAL A 29 -13.55 -5.53 2.94
N LYS A 30 -12.88 -5.92 4.01
CA LYS A 30 -13.56 -6.28 5.24
C LYS A 30 -14.22 -5.06 5.90
N GLU A 31 -13.50 -3.96 5.96
CA GLU A 31 -13.98 -2.79 6.69
C GLU A 31 -15.05 -2.03 5.93
N LEU A 32 -14.96 -1.97 4.62
CA LEU A 32 -15.91 -1.22 3.81
C LEU A 32 -17.01 -2.08 3.21
N GLY A 33 -16.86 -3.39 3.25
CA GLY A 33 -17.86 -4.28 2.68
C GLY A 33 -17.96 -4.18 1.16
N VAL A 34 -16.84 -3.90 0.50
CA VAL A 34 -16.82 -3.78 -0.97
C VAL A 34 -16.11 -4.98 -1.56
N GLU A 35 -16.33 -5.20 -2.86
CA GLU A 35 -15.66 -6.29 -3.54
C GLU A 35 -14.19 -5.96 -3.78
N PRO A 36 -13.30 -6.98 -3.74
CA PRO A 36 -11.85 -6.74 -3.93
C PRO A 36 -11.53 -6.03 -5.23
N LYS A 37 -12.29 -6.26 -6.29
CA LYS A 37 -12.03 -5.65 -7.58
C LYS A 37 -12.17 -4.14 -7.58
N PHE A 38 -12.85 -3.58 -6.58
CA PHE A 38 -13.03 -2.15 -6.48
C PHE A 38 -11.95 -1.47 -5.65
N VAL A 39 -11.09 -2.25 -4.98
CA VAL A 39 -10.04 -1.70 -4.14
C VAL A 39 -8.71 -1.78 -4.89
N SER A 40 -8.01 -0.66 -4.96
CA SER A 40 -6.67 -0.64 -5.54
C SER A 40 -5.66 -0.23 -4.47
N VAL A 41 -4.45 -0.75 -4.62
CA VAL A 41 -3.36 -0.48 -3.67
C VAL A 41 -2.12 -0.15 -4.48
N SER A 42 -1.42 0.90 -4.09
CA SER A 42 -0.13 1.21 -4.67
C SER A 42 0.91 1.30 -3.56
N ILE A 43 2.13 0.87 -3.86
CA ILE A 43 3.24 0.94 -2.94
C ILE A 43 4.36 1.68 -3.62
N GLN A 44 4.88 2.71 -2.97
CA GLN A 44 5.94 3.52 -3.51
C GLN A 44 7.10 3.58 -2.51
N ASP A 45 8.30 3.28 -3.01
CA ASP A 45 9.51 3.42 -2.20
C ASP A 45 9.98 4.87 -2.30
N ILE A 46 10.21 5.49 -1.15
CA ILE A 46 10.73 6.85 -1.08
C ILE A 46 12.03 6.80 -0.31
N PRO A 47 13.15 7.22 -0.94
CA PRO A 47 14.44 7.24 -0.23
C PRO A 47 14.36 8.04 1.06
N MET A 48 15.09 7.59 2.08
CA MET A 48 15.02 8.21 3.39
C MET A 48 15.34 9.71 3.33
N GLU A 49 16.23 10.10 2.44
CA GLU A 49 16.64 11.49 2.29
C GLU A 49 15.50 12.38 1.82
N ASN A 50 14.45 11.81 1.24
CA ASN A 50 13.30 12.58 0.74
C ASN A 50 12.12 12.58 1.70
N TRP A 51 12.23 11.90 2.83
CA TRP A 51 11.09 11.76 3.73
C TRP A 51 10.65 13.08 4.35
N GLN A 52 11.59 13.97 4.63
CA GLN A 52 11.25 15.26 5.21
C GLN A 52 10.43 16.11 4.26
N GLU A 53 10.71 15.99 2.96
CA GLU A 53 9.97 16.73 1.95
C GLU A 53 8.58 16.13 1.74
N SER A 54 8.44 14.84 1.99
CA SER A 54 7.17 14.13 1.82
C SER A 54 6.21 14.41 2.97
N MET A 55 6.71 14.89 4.07
CA MET A 55 5.90 15.16 5.25
C MET A 55 5.51 16.62 5.31
#